data_14e1a9d56f3fb960ff2545196e194270
#
_entry.id   14e1a9d56f3fb960ff2545196e194270
#
_cell.length_a   1.000
_cell.length_b   1.000
_cell.length_c   1.000
_cell.angle_alpha   90.00
_cell.angle_beta   90.00
_cell.angle_gamma   90.00
#
_symmetry.space_group_name_H-M   'P 1'
#
loop_
_entity.id
_entity.type
_entity.pdbx_description
1 polymer ?
#
loop_
_entity_poly.entity_id
_entity_poly.type
_entity_poly.pdbx_seq_one_letter_code
_entity_poly.pdbx_strand_id
1 'polypeptide(L)'
;HIYWAKEPFASFLTACPDLYDRTITINGVSKSYAMTGWRIGYCGGPATIVEAMSTIQSQSTSNPSSIAQKAAVVALNGDQACVAEMNKHFKARHDYFNAGLNALPGIRVLPGAGTFYAFCDVSGAIRNLGLADDHEFAEFLLDKAGVAGVPGTGFGAPGHIRFSFAVSMQTLEKALERMGRALAGR
;
A
#
# COMPACT_ATOMS: atom_id res chain seq x y z
N HIS A 1 0.85 -6.67 9.14
CA HIS A 1 2.20 -7.24 8.93
C HIS A 1 3.23 -6.19 8.46
N ILE A 2 2.87 -5.27 7.57
CA ILE A 2 3.76 -4.15 7.16
C ILE A 2 3.49 -2.97 8.09
N TYR A 3 4.10 -3.00 9.28
CA TYR A 3 3.79 -2.09 10.37
C TYR A 3 5.00 -1.98 11.31
N TRP A 4 5.38 -0.75 11.72
CA TRP A 4 6.58 -0.45 12.52
C TRP A 4 6.36 0.61 13.61
N ALA A 5 5.10 0.91 13.97
CA ALA A 5 4.85 1.74 15.15
C ALA A 5 5.29 1.03 16.44
N LYS A 6 5.43 1.80 17.50
CA LYS A 6 5.76 1.28 18.83
C LYS A 6 4.57 0.55 19.47
N GLU A 7 3.39 1.08 19.21
CA GLU A 7 2.13 0.50 19.69
C GLU A 7 1.79 -0.78 18.90
N PRO A 8 1.27 -1.84 19.54
CA PRO A 8 0.79 -3.01 18.83
C PRO A 8 -0.28 -2.67 17.80
N PHE A 9 -0.27 -3.38 16.68
CA PHE A 9 -1.36 -3.24 15.70
C PHE A 9 -2.68 -3.72 16.31
N ALA A 10 -3.68 -2.83 16.31
CA ALA A 10 -5.03 -3.15 16.73
C ALA A 10 -5.93 -3.38 15.51
N SER A 11 -6.52 -4.59 15.38
CA SER A 11 -7.59 -4.84 14.43
C SER A 11 -8.92 -4.30 14.96
N PHE A 12 -9.92 -4.15 14.07
CA PHE A 12 -11.26 -3.77 14.50
C PHE A 12 -11.82 -4.70 15.58
N LEU A 13 -11.65 -6.02 15.41
CA LEU A 13 -12.12 -7.01 16.39
C LEU A 13 -11.29 -7.02 17.70
N THR A 14 -10.04 -6.57 17.65
CA THR A 14 -9.26 -6.38 18.89
C THR A 14 -9.79 -5.20 19.70
N ALA A 15 -10.22 -4.15 19.00
CA ALA A 15 -10.77 -2.95 19.63
C ALA A 15 -12.26 -3.10 20.06
N CYS A 16 -13.02 -3.91 19.30
CA CYS A 16 -14.47 -4.09 19.48
C CYS A 16 -14.83 -5.61 19.44
N PRO A 17 -14.42 -6.41 20.42
CA PRO A 17 -14.63 -7.87 20.41
C PRO A 17 -16.10 -8.27 20.49
N ASP A 18 -16.95 -7.42 21.05
CA ASP A 18 -18.41 -7.58 21.14
C ASP A 18 -19.12 -7.47 19.79
N LEU A 19 -18.43 -7.00 18.75
CA LEU A 19 -18.99 -6.89 17.39
C LEU A 19 -18.61 -8.09 16.49
N TYR A 20 -18.09 -9.18 17.04
CA TYR A 20 -17.66 -10.35 16.27
C TYR A 20 -18.78 -10.89 15.37
N ASP A 21 -20.00 -11.04 15.90
CA ASP A 21 -21.16 -11.58 15.18
C ASP A 21 -21.68 -10.66 14.05
N ARG A 22 -21.15 -9.46 13.93
CA ARG A 22 -21.49 -8.46 12.92
C ARG A 22 -20.32 -8.06 12.04
N THR A 23 -19.19 -8.77 12.16
CA THR A 23 -17.94 -8.41 11.48
C THR A 23 -17.45 -9.53 10.59
N ILE A 24 -17.12 -9.21 9.35
CA ILE A 24 -16.35 -10.05 8.44
C ILE A 24 -14.98 -9.41 8.25
N THR A 25 -13.93 -10.09 8.72
CA THR A 25 -12.55 -9.68 8.47
C THR A 25 -12.07 -10.27 7.16
N ILE A 26 -11.69 -9.41 6.21
CA ILE A 26 -11.13 -9.82 4.91
C ILE A 26 -9.65 -9.53 4.91
N ASN A 27 -8.83 -10.51 4.51
CA ASN A 27 -7.38 -10.37 4.46
C ASN A 27 -6.79 -11.19 3.30
N GLY A 28 -5.48 -11.17 3.12
CA GLY A 28 -4.80 -11.92 2.08
C GLY A 28 -3.29 -11.99 2.27
N VAL A 29 -2.68 -12.95 1.59
CA VAL A 29 -1.24 -13.21 1.65
C VAL A 29 -0.44 -12.40 0.61
N SER A 30 -1.11 -11.72 -0.30
CA SER A 30 -0.50 -11.05 -1.46
C SER A 30 0.62 -10.07 -1.10
N LYS A 31 0.44 -9.27 -0.04
CA LYS A 31 1.39 -8.21 0.34
C LYS A 31 2.32 -8.65 1.45
N SER A 32 1.76 -9.20 2.53
CA SER A 32 2.51 -9.61 3.73
C SER A 32 3.55 -10.70 3.46
N TYR A 33 3.29 -11.56 2.46
CA TYR A 33 4.17 -12.69 2.11
C TYR A 33 4.70 -12.61 0.68
N ALA A 34 4.59 -11.44 0.02
CA ALA A 34 5.00 -11.23 -1.38
C ALA A 34 4.38 -12.26 -2.35
N MET A 35 3.13 -12.67 -2.10
CA MET A 35 2.43 -13.75 -2.82
C MET A 35 1.36 -13.20 -3.79
N THR A 36 1.63 -12.10 -4.48
CA THR A 36 0.64 -11.48 -5.40
C THR A 36 0.22 -12.39 -6.53
N GLY A 37 1.14 -13.19 -7.09
CA GLY A 37 0.90 -14.13 -8.18
C GLY A 37 0.07 -15.36 -7.79
N TRP A 38 -0.03 -15.68 -6.50
CA TRP A 38 -0.78 -16.83 -6.00
C TRP A 38 -2.29 -16.63 -5.99
N ARG A 39 -2.75 -15.40 -6.15
CA ARG A 39 -4.17 -15.02 -6.27
C ARG A 39 -5.06 -15.58 -5.17
N ILE A 40 -4.69 -15.42 -3.91
CA ILE A 40 -5.43 -15.93 -2.75
C ILE A 40 -5.65 -14.85 -1.70
N GLY A 41 -6.88 -14.80 -1.21
CA GLY A 41 -7.31 -14.08 -0.03
C GLY A 41 -8.18 -14.98 0.83
N TYR A 42 -8.53 -14.51 2.00
CA TYR A 42 -9.38 -15.23 2.94
C TYR A 42 -10.22 -14.27 3.77
N CYS A 43 -11.27 -14.79 4.36
CA CYS A 43 -12.07 -14.05 5.32
C CYS A 43 -12.39 -14.92 6.54
N GLY A 44 -12.72 -14.25 7.64
CA GLY A 44 -13.21 -14.86 8.87
C GLY A 44 -14.38 -14.05 9.43
N GLY A 45 -15.36 -14.73 9.99
CA GLY A 45 -16.55 -14.10 10.57
C GLY A 45 -17.59 -15.12 10.97
N PRO A 46 -18.85 -14.70 11.22
CA PRO A 46 -19.95 -15.59 11.60
C PRO A 46 -20.15 -16.74 10.60
N ALA A 47 -20.25 -17.96 11.14
CA ALA A 47 -20.31 -19.20 10.34
C ALA A 47 -21.42 -19.14 9.27
N THR A 48 -22.62 -18.67 9.62
CA THR A 48 -23.76 -18.59 8.70
C THR A 48 -23.48 -17.75 7.46
N ILE A 49 -22.74 -16.66 7.62
CA ILE A 49 -22.37 -15.77 6.50
C ILE A 49 -21.25 -16.39 5.67
N VAL A 50 -20.23 -16.96 6.32
CA VAL A 50 -19.11 -17.64 5.64
C VAL A 50 -19.59 -18.84 4.83
N GLU A 51 -20.53 -19.63 5.37
CA GLU A 51 -21.17 -20.75 4.66
C GLU A 51 -21.95 -20.28 3.43
N ALA A 52 -22.73 -19.20 3.56
CA ALA A 52 -23.45 -18.61 2.43
C ALA A 52 -22.49 -18.11 1.34
N MET A 53 -21.40 -17.43 1.73
CA MET A 53 -20.34 -16.99 0.80
C MET A 53 -19.70 -18.19 0.07
N SER A 54 -19.41 -19.28 0.81
CA SER A 54 -18.85 -20.52 0.25
C SER A 54 -19.79 -21.15 -0.77
N THR A 55 -21.09 -21.17 -0.47
CA THR A 55 -22.11 -21.69 -1.39
C THR A 55 -22.14 -20.89 -2.69
N ILE A 56 -22.19 -19.56 -2.62
CA ILE A 56 -22.18 -18.68 -3.80
C ILE A 56 -20.90 -18.87 -4.60
N GLN A 57 -19.74 -18.90 -3.94
CA GLN A 57 -18.46 -19.10 -4.60
C GLN A 57 -18.40 -20.44 -5.32
N SER A 58 -18.91 -21.52 -4.73
CA SER A 58 -18.92 -22.85 -5.34
C SER A 58 -19.69 -22.90 -6.67
N GLN A 59 -20.71 -22.05 -6.83
CA GLN A 59 -21.52 -21.96 -8.04
C GLN A 59 -21.00 -20.93 -9.06
N SER A 60 -19.99 -20.13 -8.72
CA SER A 60 -19.42 -19.11 -9.60
C SER A 60 -17.98 -19.44 -10.02
N THR A 61 -17.02 -19.25 -9.13
CA THR A 61 -15.59 -19.46 -9.40
C THR A 61 -15.05 -20.76 -8.82
N SER A 62 -15.88 -21.57 -8.19
CA SER A 62 -15.57 -22.80 -7.46
C SER A 62 -14.73 -22.55 -6.22
N ASN A 63 -13.40 -22.45 -6.34
CA ASN A 63 -12.46 -22.15 -5.26
C ASN A 63 -11.13 -21.66 -5.80
N PRO A 64 -10.27 -21.05 -4.96
CA PRO A 64 -8.88 -20.79 -5.32
C PRO A 64 -8.10 -22.09 -5.60
N SER A 65 -7.02 -21.98 -6.37
CA SER A 65 -6.12 -23.12 -6.63
C SER A 65 -5.71 -23.81 -5.32
N SER A 66 -5.82 -25.14 -5.27
CA SER A 66 -5.41 -25.94 -4.09
C SER A 66 -3.94 -25.78 -3.73
N ILE A 67 -3.07 -25.60 -4.74
CA ILE A 67 -1.65 -25.30 -4.54
C ILE A 67 -1.49 -23.96 -3.81
N ALA A 68 -2.22 -22.93 -4.26
CA ALA A 68 -2.18 -21.61 -3.63
C ALA A 68 -2.74 -21.64 -2.19
N GLN A 69 -3.80 -22.41 -1.94
CA GLN A 69 -4.33 -22.60 -0.58
C GLN A 69 -3.30 -23.25 0.32
N LYS A 70 -2.62 -24.30 -0.13
CA LYS A 70 -1.57 -24.98 0.65
C LYS A 70 -0.39 -24.05 0.93
N ALA A 71 0.04 -23.28 -0.05
CA ALA A 71 1.08 -22.27 0.13
C ALA A 71 0.67 -21.17 1.14
N ALA A 72 -0.58 -20.72 1.11
CA ALA A 72 -1.10 -19.75 2.06
C ALA A 72 -1.12 -20.31 3.50
N VAL A 73 -1.50 -21.57 3.68
CA VAL A 73 -1.45 -22.25 5.00
C VAL A 73 -0.02 -22.25 5.54
N VAL A 74 0.96 -22.58 4.71
CA VAL A 74 2.39 -22.56 5.11
C VAL A 74 2.84 -21.15 5.46
N ALA A 75 2.48 -20.14 4.64
CA ALA A 75 2.83 -18.74 4.89
C ALA A 75 2.26 -18.23 6.23
N LEU A 76 1.00 -18.57 6.54
CA LEU A 76 0.30 -18.08 7.73
C LEU A 76 0.74 -18.79 9.02
N ASN A 77 1.08 -20.07 8.95
CA ASN A 77 1.39 -20.90 10.14
C ASN A 77 2.89 -21.19 10.30
N GLY A 78 3.70 -20.86 9.30
CA GLY A 78 5.14 -21.06 9.33
C GLY A 78 5.91 -19.98 10.08
N ASP A 79 7.22 -20.03 10.00
CA ASP A 79 8.10 -19.00 10.57
C ASP A 79 7.82 -17.63 9.95
N GLN A 80 7.64 -16.63 10.82
CA GLN A 80 7.35 -15.24 10.43
C GLN A 80 8.62 -14.37 10.30
N ALA A 81 9.81 -14.93 10.38
CA ALA A 81 11.07 -14.20 10.27
C ALA A 81 11.18 -13.43 8.94
N CYS A 82 10.68 -14.01 7.83
CA CYS A 82 10.67 -13.36 6.54
C CYS A 82 9.82 -12.07 6.52
N VAL A 83 8.71 -12.03 7.27
CA VAL A 83 7.86 -10.83 7.41
C VAL A 83 8.59 -9.76 8.23
N ALA A 84 9.24 -10.15 9.32
CA ALA A 84 10.02 -9.24 10.15
C ALA A 84 11.18 -8.61 9.37
N GLU A 85 11.89 -9.40 8.55
CA GLU A 85 12.99 -8.90 7.71
C GLU A 85 12.49 -7.96 6.60
N MET A 86 11.41 -8.34 5.93
CA MET A 86 10.76 -7.48 4.93
C MET A 86 10.34 -6.13 5.55
N ASN A 87 9.85 -6.14 6.77
CA ASN A 87 9.42 -4.93 7.49
C ASN A 87 10.58 -3.96 7.74
N LYS A 88 11.78 -4.46 8.09
CA LYS A 88 12.99 -3.62 8.23
C LYS A 88 13.32 -2.91 6.92
N HIS A 89 13.27 -3.63 5.80
CA HIS A 89 13.51 -3.06 4.48
C HIS A 89 12.46 -2.00 4.09
N PHE A 90 11.18 -2.25 4.39
CA PHE A 90 10.13 -1.26 4.13
C PHE A 90 10.30 -0.02 5.00
N LYS A 91 10.63 -0.18 6.27
CA LYS A 91 10.92 0.96 7.17
C LYS A 91 12.06 1.82 6.65
N ALA A 92 13.16 1.20 6.22
CA ALA A 92 14.31 1.92 5.65
C ALA A 92 13.93 2.69 4.38
N ARG A 93 13.15 2.08 3.48
CA ARG A 93 12.66 2.75 2.27
C ARG A 93 11.69 3.88 2.58
N HIS A 94 10.79 3.67 3.53
CA HIS A 94 9.86 4.69 4.01
C HIS A 94 10.61 5.93 4.51
N ASP A 95 11.57 5.73 5.41
CA ASP A 95 12.30 6.85 6.00
C ASP A 95 13.10 7.64 4.94
N TYR A 96 13.81 6.93 4.08
CA TYR A 96 14.58 7.52 2.99
C TYR A 96 13.69 8.28 2.00
N PHE A 97 12.63 7.63 1.52
CA PHE A 97 11.76 8.19 0.49
C PHE A 97 10.95 9.38 1.00
N ASN A 98 10.41 9.31 2.21
CA ASN A 98 9.66 10.41 2.81
C ASN A 98 10.56 11.62 3.08
N ALA A 99 11.78 11.41 3.54
CA ALA A 99 12.77 12.49 3.70
C ALA A 99 13.08 13.17 2.35
N GLY A 100 13.31 12.36 1.31
CA GLY A 100 13.56 12.86 -0.04
C GLY A 100 12.37 13.62 -0.64
N LEU A 101 11.15 13.10 -0.48
CA LEU A 101 9.92 13.76 -0.96
C LEU A 101 9.71 15.13 -0.27
N ASN A 102 9.92 15.20 1.05
CA ASN A 102 9.79 16.45 1.80
C ASN A 102 10.89 17.50 1.47
N ALA A 103 11.99 17.07 0.85
CA ALA A 103 13.01 17.99 0.33
C ALA A 103 12.64 18.57 -1.04
N LEU A 104 11.64 18.02 -1.74
CA LEU A 104 11.21 18.52 -3.05
C LEU A 104 10.28 19.74 -2.92
N PRO A 105 10.40 20.73 -3.81
CA PRO A 105 9.62 21.96 -3.73
C PRO A 105 8.12 21.69 -3.92
N GLY A 106 7.32 22.10 -2.93
CA GLY A 106 5.86 22.02 -2.99
C GLY A 106 5.27 20.65 -2.72
N ILE A 107 6.06 19.69 -2.26
CA ILE A 107 5.63 18.35 -1.84
C ILE A 107 5.74 18.24 -0.33
N ARG A 108 4.74 17.64 0.30
CA ARG A 108 4.71 17.36 1.73
C ARG A 108 4.14 15.96 1.98
N VAL A 109 4.85 15.15 2.77
CA VAL A 109 4.39 13.83 3.20
C VAL A 109 4.53 13.68 4.72
N LEU A 110 3.51 13.11 5.34
CA LEU A 110 3.54 12.74 6.75
C LEU A 110 4.05 11.29 6.88
N PRO A 111 4.89 10.99 7.88
CA PRO A 111 5.38 9.64 8.09
C PRO A 111 4.23 8.73 8.52
N GLY A 112 4.13 7.57 7.89
CA GLY A 112 3.18 6.52 8.25
C GLY A 112 3.77 5.50 9.22
N ALA A 113 2.90 4.82 9.96
CA ALA A 113 3.28 3.75 10.89
C ALA A 113 3.42 2.37 10.22
N GLY A 114 3.19 2.29 8.94
CA GLY A 114 3.19 1.03 8.16
C GLY A 114 2.92 1.29 6.69
N THR A 115 2.48 0.24 5.99
CA THR A 115 2.22 0.22 4.54
C THR A 115 3.50 0.28 3.68
N PHE A 116 3.33 0.34 2.38
CA PHE A 116 4.39 0.56 1.38
C PHE A 116 4.04 1.73 0.44
N TYR A 117 3.20 2.64 0.91
CA TYR A 117 2.79 3.84 0.20
C TYR A 117 3.19 5.12 0.94
N ALA A 118 3.63 6.11 0.18
CA ALA A 118 3.70 7.50 0.60
C ALA A 118 2.50 8.23 -0.03
N PHE A 119 1.72 8.94 0.79
CA PHE A 119 0.58 9.74 0.35
C PHE A 119 0.90 11.20 0.57
N CYS A 120 1.17 11.92 -0.51
CA CYS A 120 1.80 13.22 -0.51
C CYS A 120 0.81 14.32 -0.88
N ASP A 121 0.74 15.37 -0.08
CA ASP A 121 0.19 16.64 -0.52
C ASP A 121 1.16 17.27 -1.53
N VAL A 122 0.66 17.48 -2.75
CA VAL A 122 1.40 18.07 -3.88
C VAL A 122 0.78 19.39 -4.34
N SER A 123 -0.17 19.93 -3.58
CA SER A 123 -0.85 21.19 -3.92
C SER A 123 0.10 22.35 -4.10
N GLY A 124 1.21 22.37 -3.38
CA GLY A 124 2.28 23.35 -3.56
C GLY A 124 2.97 23.22 -4.92
N ALA A 125 3.32 21.99 -5.32
CA ALA A 125 3.97 21.74 -6.60
C ALA A 125 3.03 22.04 -7.79
N ILE A 126 1.74 21.67 -7.67
CA ILE A 126 0.70 22.00 -8.65
C ILE A 126 0.64 23.49 -8.88
N ARG A 127 0.56 24.30 -7.82
CA ARG A 127 0.55 25.77 -7.93
C ARG A 127 1.83 26.31 -8.54
N ASN A 128 2.99 25.82 -8.13
CA ASN A 128 4.29 26.30 -8.62
C ASN A 128 4.48 26.04 -10.12
N LEU A 129 3.89 24.98 -10.64
CA LEU A 129 3.95 24.58 -12.05
C LEU A 129 2.80 25.15 -12.88
N GLY A 130 1.80 25.77 -12.26
CA GLY A 130 0.60 26.28 -12.94
C GLY A 130 -0.31 25.19 -13.49
N LEU A 131 -0.29 24.00 -12.87
CA LEU A 131 -1.13 22.86 -13.25
C LEU A 131 -2.54 22.99 -12.64
N ALA A 132 -3.53 22.32 -13.23
CA ALA A 132 -4.91 22.41 -12.79
C ALA A 132 -5.18 21.55 -11.54
N ASP A 133 -4.66 20.34 -11.50
CA ASP A 133 -4.99 19.36 -10.45
C ASP A 133 -3.93 18.24 -10.29
N ASP A 134 -4.24 17.25 -9.47
CA ASP A 134 -3.38 16.09 -9.20
C ASP A 134 -3.30 15.10 -10.37
N HIS A 135 -4.26 15.11 -11.30
CA HIS A 135 -4.19 14.32 -12.52
C HIS A 135 -3.14 14.90 -13.47
N GLU A 136 -3.19 16.20 -13.76
CA GLU A 136 -2.15 16.86 -14.57
C GLU A 136 -0.76 16.74 -13.93
N PHE A 137 -0.68 16.79 -12.60
CA PHE A 137 0.59 16.59 -11.91
C PHE A 137 1.11 15.15 -12.05
N ALA A 138 0.24 14.14 -12.00
CA ALA A 138 0.65 12.75 -12.24
C ALA A 138 1.14 12.53 -13.67
N GLU A 139 0.47 13.11 -14.67
CA GLU A 139 0.90 13.10 -16.08
C GLU A 139 2.24 13.84 -16.25
N PHE A 140 2.40 15.03 -15.66
CA PHE A 140 3.65 15.76 -15.65
C PHE A 140 4.82 14.93 -15.09
N LEU A 141 4.64 14.26 -13.95
CA LEU A 141 5.68 13.39 -13.37
C LEU A 141 6.02 12.21 -14.27
N LEU A 142 5.02 11.60 -14.90
CA LEU A 142 5.24 10.51 -15.83
C LEU A 142 6.04 10.95 -17.04
N ASP A 143 5.65 12.07 -17.66
CA ASP A 143 6.28 12.59 -18.90
C ASP A 143 7.67 13.17 -18.65
N LYS A 144 7.85 13.96 -17.58
CA LYS A 144 9.09 14.70 -17.34
C LYS A 144 10.09 13.97 -16.46
N ALA A 145 9.59 13.11 -15.54
CA ALA A 145 10.45 12.37 -14.62
C ALA A 145 10.47 10.86 -14.87
N GLY A 146 9.52 10.31 -15.64
CA GLY A 146 9.35 8.86 -15.77
C GLY A 146 8.98 8.22 -14.43
N VAL A 147 8.23 8.95 -13.59
CA VAL A 147 7.80 8.50 -12.26
C VAL A 147 6.28 8.42 -12.23
N ALA A 148 5.77 7.22 -12.00
CA ALA A 148 4.33 6.98 -11.89
C ALA A 148 3.84 7.21 -10.46
N GLY A 149 2.78 8.00 -10.32
CA GLY A 149 2.02 8.19 -9.10
C GLY A 149 0.53 8.06 -9.37
N VAL A 150 -0.25 7.76 -8.34
CA VAL A 150 -1.72 7.65 -8.47
C VAL A 150 -2.35 8.91 -7.89
N PRO A 151 -3.18 9.63 -8.67
CA PRO A 151 -3.88 10.83 -8.19
C PRO A 151 -4.72 10.57 -6.94
N GLY A 152 -4.67 11.50 -5.99
CA GLY A 152 -5.37 11.41 -4.73
C GLY A 152 -6.87 11.60 -4.86
N THR A 153 -7.31 12.30 -5.91
CA THR A 153 -8.75 12.49 -6.23
C THR A 153 -9.50 11.15 -6.25
N GLY A 154 -8.90 10.07 -6.79
CA GLY A 154 -9.47 8.72 -6.75
C GLY A 154 -9.65 8.12 -5.35
N PHE A 155 -9.04 8.73 -4.33
CA PHE A 155 -9.16 8.37 -2.90
C PHE A 155 -9.93 9.42 -2.09
N GLY A 156 -10.60 10.38 -2.75
CA GLY A 156 -11.32 11.47 -2.10
C GLY A 156 -10.40 12.57 -1.53
N ALA A 157 -9.15 12.66 -1.99
CA ALA A 157 -8.16 13.64 -1.52
C ALA A 157 -7.51 14.37 -2.70
N PRO A 158 -8.22 15.33 -3.34
CA PRO A 158 -7.65 16.17 -4.39
C PRO A 158 -6.35 16.87 -3.96
N GLY A 159 -5.45 17.12 -4.89
CA GLY A 159 -4.16 17.76 -4.60
C GLY A 159 -3.15 16.83 -3.93
N HIS A 160 -3.39 15.52 -3.94
CA HIS A 160 -2.47 14.51 -3.40
C HIS A 160 -2.02 13.53 -4.48
N ILE A 161 -0.88 12.88 -4.24
CA ILE A 161 -0.39 11.74 -5.05
C ILE A 161 0.01 10.61 -4.11
N ARG A 162 -0.35 9.37 -4.48
CA ARG A 162 0.12 8.17 -3.83
C ARG A 162 1.28 7.56 -4.61
N PHE A 163 2.44 7.46 -3.99
CA PHE A 163 3.58 6.69 -4.50
C PHE A 163 3.72 5.35 -3.78
N SER A 164 4.22 4.34 -4.50
CA SER A 164 4.63 3.06 -3.89
C SER A 164 6.14 3.05 -3.72
N PHE A 165 6.62 2.72 -2.52
CA PHE A 165 8.04 2.47 -2.28
C PHE A 165 8.40 0.97 -2.21
N ALA A 166 7.52 0.09 -2.73
CA ALA A 166 7.78 -1.34 -2.86
C ALA A 166 8.71 -1.66 -4.05
N VAL A 167 9.84 -0.97 -4.12
CA VAL A 167 10.87 -1.09 -5.16
C VAL A 167 12.26 -1.09 -4.52
N SER A 168 13.33 -1.24 -5.31
CA SER A 168 14.70 -1.16 -4.77
C SER A 168 15.05 0.25 -4.28
N MET A 169 16.00 0.37 -3.35
CA MET A 169 16.50 1.66 -2.89
C MET A 169 17.04 2.51 -4.05
N GLN A 170 17.80 1.89 -4.96
CA GLN A 170 18.31 2.56 -6.16
C GLN A 170 17.20 3.14 -7.05
N THR A 171 16.05 2.48 -7.12
CA THR A 171 14.89 2.99 -7.87
C THR A 171 14.31 4.22 -7.20
N LEU A 172 14.24 4.24 -5.86
CA LEU A 172 13.79 5.41 -5.09
C LEU A 172 14.73 6.59 -5.24
N GLU A 173 16.04 6.35 -5.18
CA GLU A 173 17.08 7.37 -5.41
C GLU A 173 16.91 8.03 -6.78
N LYS A 174 16.80 7.21 -7.84
CA LYS A 174 16.58 7.70 -9.21
C LYS A 174 15.27 8.45 -9.37
N ALA A 175 14.20 7.99 -8.70
CA ALA A 175 12.91 8.65 -8.76
C ALA A 175 13.00 10.05 -8.13
N LEU A 176 13.57 10.18 -6.93
CA LEU A 176 13.75 11.47 -6.24
C LEU A 176 14.63 12.43 -7.06
N GLU A 177 15.73 11.94 -7.62
CA GLU A 177 16.61 12.75 -8.48
C GLU A 177 15.86 13.30 -9.71
N ARG A 178 15.10 12.44 -10.42
CA ARG A 178 14.34 12.82 -11.61
C ARG A 178 13.21 13.78 -11.28
N MET A 179 12.47 13.52 -10.21
CA MET A 179 11.44 14.44 -9.72
C MET A 179 12.03 15.78 -9.36
N GLY A 180 13.17 15.82 -8.67
CA GLY A 180 13.86 17.05 -8.30
C GLY A 180 14.25 17.90 -9.54
N ARG A 181 14.79 17.27 -10.58
CA ARG A 181 15.11 17.94 -11.85
C ARG A 181 13.86 18.47 -12.54
N ALA A 182 12.82 17.67 -12.65
CA ALA A 182 11.57 18.06 -13.29
C ALA A 182 10.90 19.25 -12.57
N LEU A 183 10.85 19.22 -11.25
CA LEU A 183 10.25 20.28 -10.43
C LEU A 183 11.09 21.57 -10.42
N ALA A 184 12.40 21.49 -10.68
CA ALA A 184 13.27 22.65 -10.84
C ALA A 184 13.23 23.27 -12.24
N GLY A 185 12.44 22.74 -13.19
CA GLY A 185 12.36 23.22 -14.56
C GLY A 185 13.60 22.93 -15.41
N ARG A 186 14.36 21.87 -15.09
CA ARG A 186 15.61 21.48 -15.76
C ARG A 186 15.51 20.13 -16.45
#